data_aeebaefc0240e79a284e376a8856d0d8
#
_entry.id   aeebaefc0240e79a284e376a8856d0d8
#
_cell.length_a   1.000
_cell.length_b   1.000
_cell.length_c   1.000
_cell.angle_alpha   90.00
_cell.angle_beta   90.00
_cell.angle_gamma   90.00
#
_symmetry.space_group_name_H-M   'P 1'
#
loop_
_entity.id
_entity.type
_entity.pdbx_description
1 polymer ?
#
loop_
_entity_poly.entity_id
_entity_poly.type
_entity_poly.pdbx_seq_one_letter_code
_entity_poly.pdbx_strand_id
1 'polypeptide(L)'
;GVPDELVIWLIEQGLDINIPDYYGATPLYRQAILGRDTVKLLLELGADIGKPNTYGETPLHVAAEFFHPKTVKLLIDKGADVNAKNDMGRTPLASVLMVCRGIYIAQTAEIATMLLDAGSKKTPAMKEKVENIGKDFEFHREGINPDYLEAADQGLEKLYALFDVKPVAKRITHDGSAPILVKEGIWEEQ
;
A
#
# COMPACT_ATOMS: atom_id res chain seq x y z
N GLY A 1 -9.72 21.60 6.27
CA GLY A 1 -9.73 20.61 7.38
C GLY A 1 -10.30 21.26 8.63
N VAL A 2 -10.65 20.48 9.62
CA VAL A 2 -11.02 20.99 10.95
C VAL A 2 -9.76 21.58 11.58
N PRO A 3 -9.80 22.80 12.14
CA PRO A 3 -8.65 23.38 12.83
C PRO A 3 -8.21 22.53 14.02
N ASP A 4 -6.90 22.44 14.26
CA ASP A 4 -6.34 21.63 15.36
C ASP A 4 -6.85 22.11 16.72
N GLU A 5 -7.03 23.41 16.90
CA GLU A 5 -7.59 24.01 18.13
C GLU A 5 -8.99 23.48 18.45
N LEU A 6 -9.82 23.27 17.41
CA LEU A 6 -11.15 22.71 17.62
C LEU A 6 -11.10 21.24 18.03
N VAL A 7 -10.17 20.46 17.47
CA VAL A 7 -9.97 19.06 17.88
C VAL A 7 -9.55 18.99 19.34
N ILE A 8 -8.57 19.81 19.74
CA ILE A 8 -8.07 19.88 21.11
C ILE A 8 -9.23 20.27 22.04
N TRP A 9 -9.96 21.34 21.72
CA TRP A 9 -11.07 21.83 22.54
C TRP A 9 -12.15 20.75 22.74
N LEU A 10 -12.54 20.02 21.66
CA LEU A 10 -13.55 18.95 21.77
C LEU A 10 -13.10 17.84 22.72
N ILE A 11 -11.82 17.46 22.67
CA ILE A 11 -11.25 16.46 23.58
C ILE A 11 -11.25 16.97 25.02
N GLU A 12 -10.88 18.22 25.25
CA GLU A 12 -10.93 18.87 26.57
C GLU A 12 -12.36 18.97 27.14
N GLN A 13 -13.39 19.05 26.27
CA GLN A 13 -14.80 18.96 26.66
C GLN A 13 -15.27 17.52 26.97
N GLY A 14 -14.37 16.52 26.90
CA GLY A 14 -14.66 15.13 27.23
C GLY A 14 -15.13 14.29 26.05
N LEU A 15 -14.94 14.75 24.80
CA LEU A 15 -15.18 13.88 23.63
C LEU A 15 -14.19 12.74 23.63
N ASP A 16 -14.67 11.51 23.50
CA ASP A 16 -13.79 10.34 23.35
C ASP A 16 -13.03 10.42 22.03
N ILE A 17 -11.70 10.57 22.12
CA ILE A 17 -10.79 10.61 20.95
C ILE A 17 -10.87 9.33 20.10
N ASN A 18 -11.32 8.23 20.68
CA ASN A 18 -11.47 6.94 20.04
C ASN A 18 -12.93 6.59 19.71
N ILE A 19 -13.83 7.58 19.71
CA ILE A 19 -15.24 7.36 19.36
C ILE A 19 -15.34 6.74 17.97
N PRO A 20 -15.94 5.53 17.80
CA PRO A 20 -16.06 4.92 16.49
C PRO A 20 -17.27 5.47 15.75
N ASP A 21 -17.19 5.52 14.44
CA ASP A 21 -18.36 5.69 13.59
C ASP A 21 -19.13 4.36 13.37
N TYR A 22 -20.14 4.40 12.48
CA TYR A 22 -20.96 3.22 12.15
C TYR A 22 -20.15 2.01 11.66
N TYR A 23 -18.99 2.25 11.02
CA TYR A 23 -18.08 1.20 10.54
C TYR A 23 -16.99 0.83 11.55
N GLY A 24 -17.09 1.29 12.79
CA GLY A 24 -16.07 1.08 13.82
C GLY A 24 -14.81 1.93 13.61
N ALA A 25 -14.79 2.80 12.60
CA ALA A 25 -13.62 3.61 12.28
C ALA A 25 -13.48 4.79 13.25
N THR A 26 -12.32 4.88 13.91
CA THR A 26 -11.96 5.99 14.79
C THR A 26 -11.57 7.26 14.02
N PRO A 27 -11.53 8.44 14.66
CA PRO A 27 -10.96 9.64 14.04
C PRO A 27 -9.56 9.40 13.48
N LEU A 28 -8.67 8.71 14.21
CA LEU A 28 -7.33 8.36 13.76
C LEU A 28 -7.37 7.51 12.47
N TYR A 29 -8.21 6.47 12.44
CA TYR A 29 -8.40 5.63 11.26
C TYR A 29 -8.82 6.47 10.03
N ARG A 30 -9.81 7.38 10.21
CA ARG A 30 -10.30 8.25 9.12
C ARG A 30 -9.24 9.24 8.62
N GLN A 31 -8.41 9.79 9.51
CA GLN A 31 -7.32 10.67 9.10
C GLN A 31 -6.18 9.90 8.41
N ALA A 32 -5.95 8.63 8.81
CA ALA A 32 -4.98 7.76 8.16
C ALA A 32 -5.36 7.43 6.70
N ILE A 33 -6.66 7.21 6.38
CA ILE A 33 -7.15 7.07 5.01
C ILE A 33 -6.83 8.32 4.16
N LEU A 34 -6.91 9.50 4.77
CA LEU A 34 -6.73 10.78 4.06
C LEU A 34 -5.27 11.23 4.01
N GLY A 35 -4.36 10.55 4.70
CA GLY A 35 -2.94 10.90 4.77
C GLY A 35 -2.66 12.28 5.35
N ARG A 36 -3.50 12.77 6.28
CA ARG A 36 -3.44 14.13 6.82
C ARG A 36 -2.48 14.27 8.00
N ASP A 37 -1.92 15.45 8.17
CA ASP A 37 -1.03 15.79 9.29
C ASP A 37 -1.73 15.69 10.67
N THR A 38 -3.05 15.80 10.71
CA THR A 38 -3.89 15.61 11.92
C THR A 38 -3.68 14.23 12.57
N VAL A 39 -3.17 13.22 11.82
CA VAL A 39 -2.76 11.91 12.39
C VAL A 39 -1.77 12.11 13.54
N LYS A 40 -0.79 13.00 13.36
CA LYS A 40 0.21 13.29 14.40
C LYS A 40 -0.43 13.86 15.65
N LEU A 41 -1.30 14.86 15.49
CA LEU A 41 -2.02 15.48 16.60
C LEU A 41 -2.85 14.45 17.39
N LEU A 42 -3.63 13.61 16.69
CA LEU A 42 -4.47 12.61 17.35
C LEU A 42 -3.63 11.62 18.17
N LEU A 43 -2.46 11.20 17.66
CA LEU A 43 -1.55 10.32 18.39
C LEU A 43 -0.94 11.02 19.61
N GLU A 44 -0.61 12.31 19.52
CA GLU A 44 -0.11 13.12 20.64
C GLU A 44 -1.19 13.34 21.73
N LEU A 45 -2.46 13.39 21.34
CA LEU A 45 -3.60 13.46 22.25
C LEU A 45 -4.04 12.11 22.80
N GLY A 46 -3.35 11.02 22.47
CA GLY A 46 -3.58 9.69 23.04
C GLY A 46 -4.59 8.82 22.29
N ALA A 47 -4.82 9.07 20.99
CA ALA A 47 -5.61 8.17 20.18
C ALA A 47 -5.00 6.76 20.13
N ASP A 48 -5.86 5.75 20.20
CA ASP A 48 -5.45 4.35 20.12
C ASP A 48 -4.97 4.01 18.70
N ILE A 49 -3.65 3.82 18.57
CA ILE A 49 -2.97 3.57 17.31
C ILE A 49 -3.37 2.23 16.65
N GLY A 50 -3.81 1.27 17.46
CA GLY A 50 -4.12 -0.09 17.02
C GLY A 50 -5.61 -0.37 16.90
N LYS A 51 -6.51 0.56 17.27
CA LYS A 51 -7.96 0.30 17.29
C LYS A 51 -8.49 0.01 15.90
N PRO A 52 -8.95 -1.22 15.62
CA PRO A 52 -9.43 -1.60 14.30
C PRO A 52 -10.86 -1.11 14.05
N ASN A 53 -11.24 -1.05 12.78
CA ASN A 53 -12.63 -0.93 12.34
C ASN A 53 -13.38 -2.28 12.42
N THR A 54 -14.64 -2.32 11.95
CA THR A 54 -15.47 -3.54 11.93
C THR A 54 -14.96 -4.65 10.99
N TYR A 55 -13.94 -4.40 10.19
CA TYR A 55 -13.27 -5.39 9.33
C TYR A 55 -11.90 -5.84 9.86
N GLY A 56 -11.59 -5.49 11.11
CA GLY A 56 -10.30 -5.77 11.70
C GLY A 56 -9.14 -4.91 11.17
N GLU A 57 -9.42 -3.89 10.36
CA GLU A 57 -8.38 -3.04 9.77
C GLU A 57 -7.95 -1.94 10.74
N THR A 58 -6.65 -1.87 11.02
CA THR A 58 -6.04 -0.82 11.83
C THR A 58 -5.74 0.43 11.00
N PRO A 59 -5.46 1.59 11.63
CA PRO A 59 -4.99 2.78 10.93
C PRO A 59 -3.77 2.53 10.02
N LEU A 60 -2.87 1.59 10.38
CA LEU A 60 -1.72 1.22 9.56
C LEU A 60 -2.12 0.46 8.29
N HIS A 61 -3.15 -0.39 8.34
CA HIS A 61 -3.68 -1.07 7.15
C HIS A 61 -4.12 -0.05 6.11
N VAL A 62 -4.97 0.88 6.51
CA VAL A 62 -5.55 1.84 5.56
C VAL A 62 -4.56 2.89 5.10
N ALA A 63 -3.63 3.33 5.94
CA ALA A 63 -2.55 4.21 5.51
C ALA A 63 -1.69 3.57 4.41
N ALA A 64 -1.46 2.25 4.50
CA ALA A 64 -0.75 1.48 3.48
C ALA A 64 -1.59 1.30 2.21
N GLU A 65 -2.87 0.91 2.33
CA GLU A 65 -3.79 0.68 1.20
C GLU A 65 -4.07 1.94 0.38
N PHE A 66 -4.07 3.11 1.03
CA PHE A 66 -4.27 4.40 0.38
C PHE A 66 -2.96 5.10 -0.01
N PHE A 67 -1.84 4.37 0.02
CA PHE A 67 -0.52 4.81 -0.45
C PHE A 67 -0.01 6.11 0.20
N HIS A 68 -0.10 6.19 1.54
CA HIS A 68 0.37 7.33 2.33
C HIS A 68 1.68 7.01 3.09
N PRO A 69 2.87 6.99 2.43
CA PRO A 69 4.11 6.57 3.06
C PRO A 69 4.50 7.40 4.29
N LYS A 70 4.22 8.70 4.29
CA LYS A 70 4.47 9.57 5.46
C LYS A 70 3.65 9.15 6.68
N THR A 71 2.38 8.81 6.48
CA THR A 71 1.49 8.34 7.55
C THR A 71 1.90 6.95 8.03
N VAL A 72 2.25 6.05 7.09
CA VAL A 72 2.78 4.72 7.42
C VAL A 72 4.02 4.84 8.29
N LYS A 73 5.00 5.68 7.89
CA LYS A 73 6.21 5.91 8.68
C LYS A 73 5.88 6.43 10.07
N LEU A 74 5.01 7.43 10.18
CA LEU A 74 4.61 8.01 11.47
C LEU A 74 3.97 6.95 12.38
N LEU A 75 3.06 6.12 11.85
CA LEU A 75 2.42 5.06 12.62
C LEU A 75 3.43 4.00 13.09
N ILE A 76 4.37 3.60 12.24
CA ILE A 76 5.46 2.68 12.60
C ILE A 76 6.33 3.29 13.71
N ASP A 77 6.77 4.53 13.54
CA ASP A 77 7.62 5.24 14.51
C ASP A 77 6.92 5.41 15.89
N LYS A 78 5.59 5.43 15.91
CA LYS A 78 4.75 5.48 17.12
C LYS A 78 4.35 4.11 17.66
N GLY A 79 4.87 3.01 17.10
CA GLY A 79 4.72 1.66 17.62
C GLY A 79 3.47 0.90 17.14
N ALA A 80 2.92 1.25 15.99
CA ALA A 80 1.85 0.45 15.38
C ALA A 80 2.32 -0.97 15.10
N ASP A 81 1.46 -1.97 15.36
CA ASP A 81 1.78 -3.38 15.05
C ASP A 81 1.77 -3.62 13.52
N VAL A 82 2.97 -3.78 12.95
CA VAL A 82 3.17 -4.04 11.51
C VAL A 82 2.72 -5.44 11.07
N ASN A 83 2.42 -6.33 12.02
CA ASN A 83 1.94 -7.68 11.78
C ASN A 83 0.48 -7.89 12.19
N ALA A 84 -0.23 -6.82 12.60
CA ALA A 84 -1.67 -6.88 12.88
C ALA A 84 -2.41 -7.49 11.68
N LYS A 85 -3.41 -8.33 11.94
CA LYS A 85 -4.20 -8.98 10.88
C LYS A 85 -5.62 -8.48 10.91
N ASN A 86 -6.14 -8.12 9.74
CA ASN A 86 -7.56 -7.86 9.57
C ASN A 86 -8.37 -9.17 9.49
N ASP A 87 -9.69 -9.10 9.36
CA ASP A 87 -10.61 -10.26 9.33
C ASP A 87 -10.35 -11.21 8.14
N MET A 88 -9.68 -10.72 7.10
CA MET A 88 -9.22 -11.54 5.96
C MET A 88 -7.84 -12.17 6.23
N GLY A 89 -7.28 -12.02 7.43
CA GLY A 89 -5.94 -12.51 7.79
C GLY A 89 -4.79 -11.74 7.15
N ARG A 90 -5.04 -10.58 6.54
CA ARG A 90 -4.04 -9.76 5.86
C ARG A 90 -3.35 -8.82 6.84
N THR A 91 -2.03 -8.70 6.71
CA THR A 91 -1.23 -7.66 7.38
C THR A 91 -1.22 -6.38 6.52
N PRO A 92 -0.82 -5.21 7.06
CA PRO A 92 -0.66 -3.98 6.26
C PRO A 92 0.20 -4.18 5.01
N LEU A 93 1.27 -5.00 5.10
CA LEU A 93 2.11 -5.35 3.95
C LEU A 93 1.34 -6.17 2.90
N ALA A 94 0.54 -7.16 3.33
CA ALA A 94 -0.29 -7.92 2.39
C ALA A 94 -1.35 -7.03 1.73
N SER A 95 -1.95 -6.13 2.50
CA SER A 95 -2.99 -5.22 2.03
C SER A 95 -2.48 -4.28 0.94
N VAL A 96 -1.35 -3.59 1.15
CA VAL A 96 -0.81 -2.68 0.12
C VAL A 96 -0.44 -3.42 -1.16
N LEU A 97 0.12 -4.63 -1.08
CA LEU A 97 0.42 -5.44 -2.26
C LEU A 97 -0.86 -5.85 -3.02
N MET A 98 -1.96 -6.12 -2.31
CA MET A 98 -3.24 -6.51 -2.92
C MET A 98 -3.87 -5.38 -3.74
N VAL A 99 -3.75 -4.13 -3.29
CA VAL A 99 -4.35 -2.97 -3.96
C VAL A 99 -3.41 -2.30 -4.95
N CYS A 100 -2.13 -2.70 -5.00
CA CYS A 100 -1.12 -2.11 -5.88
C CYS A 100 -1.55 -2.18 -7.35
N ARG A 101 -1.46 -1.05 -8.05
CA ARG A 101 -1.70 -0.87 -9.49
C ARG A 101 -0.60 0.04 -10.06
N GLY A 102 -0.39 -0.03 -11.37
CA GLY A 102 0.67 0.64 -12.14
C GLY A 102 1.28 1.90 -11.54
N ILE A 103 0.53 3.00 -11.46
CA ILE A 103 1.03 4.29 -10.97
C ILE A 103 1.41 4.31 -9.47
N TYR A 104 0.95 3.33 -8.68
CA TYR A 104 1.23 3.25 -7.23
C TYR A 104 2.38 2.30 -6.88
N ILE A 105 3.07 1.72 -7.87
CA ILE A 105 4.16 0.76 -7.64
C ILE A 105 5.29 1.39 -6.83
N ALA A 106 5.65 2.64 -7.12
CA ALA A 106 6.71 3.35 -6.40
C ALA A 106 6.36 3.53 -4.91
N GLN A 107 5.16 4.02 -4.60
CA GLN A 107 4.69 4.17 -3.22
C GLN A 107 4.55 2.82 -2.52
N THR A 108 4.08 1.79 -3.23
CA THR A 108 4.01 0.42 -2.70
C THR A 108 5.39 -0.09 -2.31
N ALA A 109 6.41 0.13 -3.13
CA ALA A 109 7.78 -0.29 -2.85
C ALA A 109 8.36 0.45 -1.63
N GLU A 110 8.07 1.76 -1.50
CA GLU A 110 8.47 2.56 -0.35
C GLU A 110 7.81 2.04 0.93
N ILE A 111 6.49 1.86 0.93
CA ILE A 111 5.71 1.34 2.06
C ILE A 111 6.16 -0.07 2.44
N ALA A 112 6.34 -0.96 1.45
CA ALA A 112 6.80 -2.33 1.68
C ALA A 112 8.17 -2.35 2.35
N THR A 113 9.08 -1.46 1.94
CA THR A 113 10.41 -1.32 2.57
C THR A 113 10.26 -0.95 4.05
N MET A 114 9.50 0.12 4.35
CA MET A 114 9.31 0.58 5.73
C MET A 114 8.69 -0.51 6.63
N LEU A 115 7.69 -1.22 6.13
CA LEU A 115 7.04 -2.30 6.87
C LEU A 115 7.99 -3.49 7.12
N LEU A 116 8.80 -3.87 6.12
CA LEU A 116 9.79 -4.94 6.26
C LEU A 116 10.91 -4.56 7.20
N ASP A 117 11.43 -3.34 7.12
CA ASP A 117 12.46 -2.82 8.04
C ASP A 117 11.96 -2.77 9.49
N ALA A 118 10.66 -2.54 9.67
CA ALA A 118 9.99 -2.58 10.98
C ALA A 118 9.62 -4.01 11.46
N GLY A 119 10.00 -5.06 10.72
CA GLY A 119 9.80 -6.45 11.12
C GLY A 119 8.52 -7.11 10.60
N SER A 120 7.92 -6.59 9.55
CA SER A 120 6.80 -7.26 8.88
C SER A 120 7.25 -8.59 8.25
N LYS A 121 6.41 -9.62 8.38
CA LYS A 121 6.73 -10.97 7.89
C LYS A 121 6.32 -11.14 6.42
N LYS A 122 7.24 -11.67 5.61
CA LYS A 122 6.95 -12.08 4.23
C LYS A 122 6.23 -13.43 4.21
N THR A 123 5.37 -13.62 3.21
CA THR A 123 4.71 -14.90 2.94
C THR A 123 4.91 -15.32 1.49
N PRO A 124 4.82 -16.62 1.16
CA PRO A 124 4.90 -17.08 -0.24
C PRO A 124 3.87 -16.41 -1.15
N ALA A 125 2.64 -16.19 -0.66
CA ALA A 125 1.58 -15.50 -1.40
C ALA A 125 1.95 -14.05 -1.77
N MET A 126 2.74 -13.36 -0.95
CA MET A 126 3.23 -12.01 -1.27
C MET A 126 4.24 -12.05 -2.43
N LYS A 127 5.10 -13.08 -2.51
CA LYS A 127 6.03 -13.28 -3.62
C LYS A 127 5.27 -13.45 -4.94
N GLU A 128 4.28 -14.33 -4.97
CA GLU A 128 3.39 -14.52 -6.12
C GLU A 128 2.67 -13.23 -6.51
N LYS A 129 2.19 -12.48 -5.51
CA LYS A 129 1.51 -11.20 -5.77
C LYS A 129 2.44 -10.17 -6.41
N VAL A 130 3.70 -10.07 -5.95
CA VAL A 130 4.70 -9.18 -6.55
C VAL A 130 5.02 -9.59 -8.00
N GLU A 131 5.11 -10.88 -8.29
CA GLU A 131 5.26 -11.37 -9.66
C GLU A 131 4.08 -10.95 -10.55
N ASN A 132 2.85 -11.08 -10.03
CA ASN A 132 1.65 -10.68 -10.76
C ASN A 132 1.56 -9.16 -10.95
N ILE A 133 2.00 -8.33 -9.97
CA ILE A 133 2.13 -6.88 -10.15
C ILE A 133 3.04 -6.56 -11.34
N GLY A 134 4.17 -7.26 -11.47
CA GLY A 134 5.07 -7.09 -12.60
C GLY A 134 4.46 -7.49 -13.93
N LYS A 135 3.76 -8.64 -13.99
CA LYS A 135 3.05 -9.07 -15.20
C LYS A 135 1.98 -8.07 -15.63
N ASP A 136 1.16 -7.62 -14.67
CA ASP A 136 0.11 -6.62 -14.92
C ASP A 136 0.71 -5.29 -15.40
N PHE A 137 1.82 -4.85 -14.79
CA PHE A 137 2.50 -3.63 -15.19
C PHE A 137 3.04 -3.72 -16.61
N GLU A 138 3.75 -4.80 -16.97
CA GLU A 138 4.29 -4.99 -18.32
C GLU A 138 3.18 -5.15 -19.36
N PHE A 139 2.06 -5.77 -19.00
CA PHE A 139 0.92 -5.88 -19.91
C PHE A 139 0.29 -4.52 -20.25
N HIS A 140 0.23 -3.59 -19.26
CA HIS A 140 -0.40 -2.27 -19.44
C HIS A 140 0.60 -1.13 -19.68
N ARG A 141 1.90 -1.43 -19.79
CA ARG A 141 3.00 -0.45 -19.84
C ARG A 141 2.75 0.69 -20.83
N GLU A 142 2.23 0.39 -22.02
CA GLU A 142 1.97 1.38 -23.08
C GLU A 142 0.88 2.38 -22.74
N GLY A 143 -0.08 1.97 -21.93
CA GLY A 143 -1.19 2.83 -21.50
C GLY A 143 -0.84 3.71 -20.27
N ILE A 144 0.37 3.56 -19.71
CA ILE A 144 0.79 4.34 -18.54
C ILE A 144 1.41 5.66 -19.01
N ASN A 145 1.01 6.78 -18.40
CA ASN A 145 1.62 8.07 -18.66
C ASN A 145 3.15 7.99 -18.47
N PRO A 146 3.97 8.39 -19.47
CA PRO A 146 5.43 8.34 -19.43
C PRO A 146 6.05 8.97 -18.17
N ASP A 147 5.45 10.02 -17.62
CA ASP A 147 5.92 10.71 -16.42
C ASP A 147 5.99 9.80 -15.17
N TYR A 148 5.22 8.70 -15.15
CA TYR A 148 5.19 7.74 -14.04
C TYR A 148 6.00 6.47 -14.31
N LEU A 149 6.43 6.22 -15.56
CA LEU A 149 7.08 4.96 -15.95
C LEU A 149 8.40 4.75 -15.23
N GLU A 150 9.25 5.78 -15.14
CA GLU A 150 10.56 5.65 -14.49
C GLU A 150 10.41 5.32 -13.00
N ALA A 151 9.54 6.03 -12.30
CA ALA A 151 9.29 5.79 -10.89
C ALA A 151 8.66 4.40 -10.64
N ALA A 152 7.78 3.95 -11.54
CA ALA A 152 7.17 2.64 -11.45
C ALA A 152 8.19 1.52 -11.74
N ASP A 153 9.07 1.68 -12.74
CA ASP A 153 10.15 0.73 -13.03
C ASP A 153 11.08 0.58 -11.83
N GLN A 154 11.56 1.69 -11.26
CA GLN A 154 12.42 1.67 -10.06
C GLN A 154 11.72 1.03 -8.86
N GLY A 155 10.44 1.34 -8.66
CA GLY A 155 9.62 0.74 -7.61
C GLY A 155 9.45 -0.77 -7.81
N LEU A 156 9.24 -1.22 -9.05
CA LEU A 156 9.09 -2.64 -9.38
C LEU A 156 10.39 -3.41 -9.17
N GLU A 157 11.53 -2.86 -9.60
CA GLU A 157 12.86 -3.45 -9.33
C GLU A 157 13.09 -3.61 -7.83
N LYS A 158 12.70 -2.60 -7.04
CA LYS A 158 12.80 -2.66 -5.58
C LYS A 158 11.89 -3.74 -4.98
N LEU A 159 10.63 -3.88 -5.46
CA LEU A 159 9.73 -4.96 -5.03
C LEU A 159 10.31 -6.34 -5.38
N TYR A 160 10.86 -6.53 -6.57
CA TYR A 160 11.52 -7.78 -6.95
C TYR A 160 12.66 -8.14 -6.01
N ALA A 161 13.52 -7.17 -5.68
CA ALA A 161 14.62 -7.37 -4.74
C ALA A 161 14.11 -7.69 -3.32
N LEU A 162 13.11 -6.95 -2.83
CA LEU A 162 12.53 -7.16 -1.50
C LEU A 162 11.90 -8.55 -1.33
N PHE A 163 11.28 -9.09 -2.38
CA PHE A 163 10.55 -10.38 -2.30
C PHE A 163 11.27 -11.53 -3.00
N ASP A 164 12.51 -11.34 -3.46
CA ASP A 164 13.28 -12.35 -4.19
C ASP A 164 12.49 -12.93 -5.38
N VAL A 165 11.96 -12.03 -6.21
CA VAL A 165 11.22 -12.33 -7.44
C VAL A 165 12.12 -12.06 -8.63
N LYS A 166 12.13 -12.96 -9.61
CA LYS A 166 12.80 -12.68 -10.89
C LYS A 166 12.04 -11.61 -11.65
N PRO A 167 12.73 -10.57 -12.17
CA PRO A 167 12.08 -9.56 -12.98
C PRO A 167 11.31 -10.18 -14.16
N VAL A 168 10.09 -9.71 -14.38
CA VAL A 168 9.32 -10.05 -15.57
C VAL A 168 9.96 -9.35 -16.76
N ALA A 169 10.05 -10.06 -17.90
CA ALA A 169 10.61 -9.50 -19.12
C ALA A 169 9.80 -8.28 -19.57
N LYS A 170 10.48 -7.20 -19.90
CA LYS A 170 9.83 -6.00 -20.46
C LYS A 170 9.11 -6.38 -21.75
N ARG A 171 7.87 -5.95 -21.89
CA ARG A 171 7.12 -6.15 -23.11
C ARG A 171 7.74 -5.32 -24.22
N ILE A 172 8.20 -5.99 -25.26
CA ILE A 172 8.69 -5.35 -26.49
C ILE A 172 7.48 -5.20 -27.40
N THR A 173 7.04 -3.98 -27.63
CA THR A 173 6.02 -3.70 -28.62
C THR A 173 6.64 -3.67 -30.00
N HIS A 174 5.92 -4.27 -30.94
CA HIS A 174 6.31 -4.27 -32.33
C HIS A 174 6.01 -2.88 -32.93
N ASP A 175 7.04 -2.17 -33.31
CA ASP A 175 6.93 -0.83 -33.92
C ASP A 175 6.49 -0.85 -35.39
N GLY A 176 6.16 -2.01 -35.94
CA GLY A 176 5.78 -2.23 -37.33
C GLY A 176 6.96 -2.30 -38.30
N SER A 177 8.19 -2.11 -37.84
CA SER A 177 9.38 -2.05 -38.73
C SER A 177 10.00 -3.40 -39.02
N ALA A 178 9.70 -4.45 -38.22
CA ALA A 178 10.21 -5.80 -38.43
C ALA A 178 9.07 -6.81 -38.67
N PRO A 179 9.28 -7.90 -39.41
CA PRO A 179 8.27 -8.93 -39.58
C PRO A 179 7.97 -9.63 -38.26
N ILE A 180 6.67 -9.89 -37.99
CA ILE A 180 6.25 -10.67 -36.84
C ILE A 180 6.66 -12.12 -37.08
N LEU A 181 7.72 -12.56 -36.41
CA LEU A 181 8.10 -13.96 -36.41
C LEU A 181 7.20 -14.72 -35.43
N VAL A 182 6.14 -15.31 -35.92
CA VAL A 182 5.33 -16.28 -35.16
C VAL A 182 6.16 -17.56 -35.10
N LYS A 183 6.60 -17.98 -33.90
CA LYS A 183 7.17 -19.31 -33.72
C LYS A 183 6.08 -20.33 -34.10
N GLU A 184 6.31 -21.09 -35.14
CA GLU A 184 5.47 -22.24 -35.48
C GLU A 184 5.40 -23.17 -34.26
N GLY A 185 4.21 -23.50 -33.78
CA GLY A 185 4.00 -24.49 -32.70
C GLY A 185 3.16 -24.02 -31.51
N ILE A 186 2.65 -22.80 -31.48
CA ILE A 186 1.84 -22.32 -30.33
C ILE A 186 0.32 -22.58 -30.50
N TRP A 187 -0.13 -23.12 -31.64
CA TRP A 187 -1.56 -23.32 -31.96
C TRP A 187 -2.03 -24.78 -31.97
N GLU A 188 -1.19 -25.73 -31.58
CA GLU A 188 -1.55 -27.14 -31.56
C GLU A 188 -1.77 -27.71 -30.15
N GLU A 189 -2.41 -27.01 -29.24
CA GLU A 189 -3.00 -27.64 -28.04
C GLU A 189 -3.90 -26.65 -27.28
N GLN A 190 -5.13 -26.46 -27.75
CA GLN A 190 -6.31 -26.25 -26.89
C GLN A 190 -7.56 -26.81 -27.56
#